data_d83f06c3ce945c7be2d52c8f435199d5
#
_entry.id   d83f06c3ce945c7be2d52c8f435199d5
#
_cell.length_a   1.000
_cell.length_b   1.000
_cell.length_c   1.000
_cell.angle_alpha   90.00
_cell.angle_beta   90.00
_cell.angle_gamma   90.00
#
_symmetry.space_group_name_H-M   'P 1'
#
loop_
_entity.id
_entity.type
_entity.pdbx_description
1 polymer ?
#
loop_
_entity_poly.entity_id
_entity_poly.type
_entity_poly.pdbx_seq_one_letter_code
_entity_poly.pdbx_strand_id
1 'polypeptide(L)'
;MNAGTGRKQIVQEAPVVTAVTRIAAPVEDVWRVLVAFDQYARWHPVLSLDAKPEQVVVGAEIPGRRSGGDTGQQDVTMRIVDVRAPHRLVWEGGSLDAILGRHSFVLTPQPDGTSELTDSEEFFGAAVAELIPALGRLSEEYSRYGAALQARVEGLSG
;
A
#
# COMPACT_ATOMS: atom_id res chain seq x y z
N MET A 1 -17.65 47.47 -16.15
CA MET A 1 -18.29 46.40 -15.36
C MET A 1 -17.60 45.10 -15.67
N ASN A 2 -16.67 44.70 -14.86
CA ASN A 2 -16.01 43.38 -14.96
C ASN A 2 -16.77 42.38 -14.14
N ALA A 3 -17.55 41.52 -14.79
CA ALA A 3 -18.06 40.32 -14.18
C ALA A 3 -16.86 39.33 -14.04
N GLY A 4 -16.26 39.27 -12.88
CA GLY A 4 -15.28 38.29 -12.55
C GLY A 4 -15.93 36.89 -12.53
N THR A 5 -15.72 36.16 -13.63
CA THR A 5 -16.08 34.73 -13.68
C THR A 5 -15.10 34.01 -12.79
N GLY A 6 -15.45 33.87 -11.52
CA GLY A 6 -14.74 33.01 -10.60
C GLY A 6 -14.81 31.57 -11.11
N ARG A 7 -13.73 31.10 -11.74
CA ARG A 7 -13.56 29.66 -12.00
C ARG A 7 -13.55 28.99 -10.64
N LYS A 8 -14.63 28.31 -10.31
CA LYS A 8 -14.60 27.30 -9.23
C LYS A 8 -13.56 26.25 -9.65
N GLN A 9 -12.41 26.25 -8.98
CA GLN A 9 -11.52 25.11 -9.06
C GLN A 9 -12.24 23.93 -8.42
N ILE A 10 -12.67 22.99 -9.26
CA ILE A 10 -13.13 21.70 -8.78
C ILE A 10 -11.86 20.95 -8.42
N VAL A 11 -11.54 20.90 -7.11
CA VAL A 11 -10.52 20.02 -6.60
C VAL A 11 -11.10 18.61 -6.68
N GLN A 12 -10.71 17.86 -7.69
CA GLN A 12 -11.00 16.43 -7.74
C GLN A 12 -10.19 15.77 -6.65
N GLU A 13 -10.87 15.14 -5.70
CA GLU A 13 -10.22 14.26 -4.74
C GLU A 13 -9.55 13.10 -5.49
N ALA A 14 -8.36 12.72 -5.03
CA ALA A 14 -7.65 11.57 -5.58
C ALA A 14 -8.46 10.30 -5.37
N PRO A 15 -8.59 9.41 -6.38
CA PRO A 15 -9.18 8.09 -6.16
C PRO A 15 -8.45 7.34 -5.06
N VAL A 16 -9.22 6.70 -4.17
CA VAL A 16 -8.67 5.94 -3.03
C VAL A 16 -9.28 4.54 -3.04
N VAL A 17 -8.42 3.54 -2.83
CA VAL A 17 -8.84 2.16 -2.55
C VAL A 17 -8.44 1.83 -1.12
N THR A 18 -9.36 1.27 -0.35
CA THR A 18 -9.12 0.92 1.07
C THR A 18 -9.60 -0.50 1.36
N ALA A 19 -8.78 -1.25 2.07
CA ALA A 19 -9.14 -2.56 2.62
C ALA A 19 -8.78 -2.60 4.10
N VAL A 20 -9.65 -3.19 4.92
CA VAL A 20 -9.44 -3.33 6.37
C VAL A 20 -9.38 -4.80 6.72
N THR A 21 -8.35 -5.20 7.46
CA THR A 21 -8.12 -6.59 7.86
C THR A 21 -7.87 -6.67 9.36
N ARG A 22 -8.58 -7.57 10.05
CA ARG A 22 -8.33 -7.92 11.45
C ARG A 22 -7.25 -9.00 11.50
N ILE A 23 -6.25 -8.81 12.37
CA ILE A 23 -5.13 -9.75 12.53
C ILE A 23 -5.03 -10.12 14.01
N ALA A 24 -5.06 -11.41 14.32
CA ALA A 24 -5.00 -11.94 15.68
C ALA A 24 -3.56 -11.96 16.22
N ALA A 25 -2.95 -10.79 16.28
CA ALA A 25 -1.61 -10.56 16.81
C ALA A 25 -1.45 -9.10 17.22
N PRO A 26 -0.51 -8.77 18.14
CA PRO A 26 -0.20 -7.37 18.47
C PRO A 26 0.44 -6.63 17.29
N VAL A 27 0.32 -5.31 17.29
CA VAL A 27 0.85 -4.47 16.18
C VAL A 27 2.34 -4.67 15.94
N GLU A 28 3.12 -4.95 16.97
CA GLU A 28 4.56 -5.20 16.86
C GLU A 28 4.87 -6.45 16.01
N ASP A 29 4.08 -7.49 16.15
CA ASP A 29 4.24 -8.74 15.39
C ASP A 29 3.83 -8.54 13.92
N VAL A 30 2.75 -7.80 13.70
CA VAL A 30 2.31 -7.45 12.34
C VAL A 30 3.35 -6.55 11.66
N TRP A 31 3.85 -5.55 12.37
CA TRP A 31 4.88 -4.64 11.86
C TRP A 31 6.13 -5.38 11.40
N ARG A 32 6.57 -6.34 12.21
CA ARG A 32 7.77 -7.14 11.89
C ARG A 32 7.65 -7.86 10.55
N VAL A 33 6.47 -8.37 10.22
CA VAL A 33 6.19 -9.01 8.93
C VAL A 33 6.05 -7.96 7.83
N LEU A 34 5.38 -6.84 8.12
CA LEU A 34 5.12 -5.77 7.15
C LEU A 34 6.41 -5.14 6.60
N VAL A 35 7.43 -4.94 7.45
CA VAL A 35 8.71 -4.34 7.03
C VAL A 35 9.76 -5.36 6.60
N ALA A 36 9.52 -6.65 6.75
CA ALA A 36 10.40 -7.71 6.27
C ALA A 36 10.24 -7.91 4.75
N PHE A 37 10.65 -6.91 3.98
CA PHE A 37 10.45 -6.86 2.54
C PHE A 37 11.10 -8.03 1.81
N ASP A 38 12.26 -8.48 2.27
CA ASP A 38 12.97 -9.65 1.73
C ASP A 38 12.20 -10.97 1.90
N GLN A 39 11.14 -10.99 2.69
CA GLN A 39 10.28 -12.15 2.90
C GLN A 39 8.97 -12.09 2.10
N TYR A 40 8.67 -10.98 1.41
CA TYR A 40 7.40 -10.81 0.69
C TYR A 40 7.14 -11.91 -0.35
N ALA A 41 8.16 -12.36 -1.05
CA ALA A 41 8.04 -13.45 -2.03
C ALA A 41 7.48 -14.76 -1.44
N ARG A 42 7.55 -14.93 -0.10
CA ARG A 42 7.06 -16.13 0.57
C ARG A 42 5.58 -16.10 0.89
N TRP A 43 4.97 -14.93 0.92
CA TRP A 43 3.57 -14.81 1.33
C TRP A 43 2.73 -13.84 0.50
N HIS A 44 3.32 -12.79 -0.08
CA HIS A 44 2.56 -11.80 -0.84
C HIS A 44 2.17 -12.36 -2.21
N PRO A 45 0.88 -12.25 -2.62
CA PRO A 45 0.40 -12.90 -3.85
C PRO A 45 1.09 -12.42 -5.13
N VAL A 46 1.55 -11.15 -5.18
CA VAL A 46 2.04 -10.56 -6.43
C VAL A 46 3.35 -9.78 -6.28
N LEU A 47 3.77 -9.45 -5.06
CA LEU A 47 4.88 -8.51 -4.84
C LEU A 47 6.06 -9.21 -4.18
N SER A 48 7.25 -9.02 -4.74
CA SER A 48 8.52 -9.34 -4.09
C SER A 48 9.37 -8.07 -4.02
N LEU A 49 10.07 -7.87 -2.92
CA LEU A 49 10.85 -6.67 -2.65
C LEU A 49 12.26 -7.05 -2.20
N ASP A 50 13.25 -6.26 -2.63
CA ASP A 50 14.67 -6.49 -2.38
C ASP A 50 15.20 -5.50 -1.32
N ALA A 51 14.80 -5.68 -0.09
CA ALA A 51 15.35 -4.91 1.03
C ALA A 51 15.16 -5.68 2.34
N LYS A 52 16.13 -5.54 3.24
CA LYS A 52 16.03 -6.02 4.61
C LYS A 52 15.28 -5.00 5.48
N PRO A 53 14.73 -5.41 6.64
CA PRO A 53 13.98 -4.49 7.50
C PRO A 53 14.71 -3.19 7.85
N GLU A 54 16.02 -3.26 8.10
CA GLU A 54 16.84 -2.08 8.43
C GLU A 54 17.01 -1.08 7.28
N GLN A 55 16.69 -1.47 6.06
CA GLN A 55 16.72 -0.60 4.88
C GLN A 55 15.40 0.15 4.64
N VAL A 56 14.36 -0.18 5.40
CA VAL A 56 13.04 0.47 5.28
C VAL A 56 13.06 1.78 6.08
N VAL A 57 13.60 2.80 5.47
CA VAL A 57 13.76 4.14 6.04
C VAL A 57 13.27 5.19 5.04
N VAL A 58 12.84 6.34 5.55
CA VAL A 58 12.35 7.44 4.70
C VAL A 58 13.41 7.84 3.67
N GLY A 59 13.00 7.95 2.42
CA GLY A 59 13.87 8.27 1.28
C GLY A 59 14.50 7.08 0.60
N ALA A 60 14.43 5.87 1.18
CA ALA A 60 14.94 4.66 0.54
C ALA A 60 14.15 4.33 -0.73
N GLU A 61 14.88 3.92 -1.76
CA GLU A 61 14.31 3.37 -2.99
C GLU A 61 14.47 1.85 -2.97
N ILE A 62 13.37 1.14 -2.98
CA ILE A 62 13.34 -0.31 -2.82
C ILE A 62 13.00 -0.95 -4.16
N PRO A 63 13.93 -1.70 -4.78
CA PRO A 63 13.62 -2.43 -5.98
C PRO A 63 12.78 -3.66 -5.67
N GLY A 64 11.96 -4.05 -6.63
CA GLY A 64 11.13 -5.23 -6.49
C GLY A 64 10.55 -5.68 -7.81
N ARG A 65 9.66 -6.66 -7.73
CA ARG A 65 8.92 -7.20 -8.88
C ARG A 65 7.47 -7.39 -8.52
N ARG A 66 6.62 -7.07 -9.47
CA ARG A 66 5.20 -7.34 -9.39
C ARG A 66 4.82 -8.35 -10.46
N SER A 67 4.15 -9.44 -10.06
CA SER A 67 3.59 -10.42 -10.97
C SER A 67 2.09 -10.21 -11.15
N GLY A 68 1.56 -10.61 -12.29
CA GLY A 68 0.13 -10.55 -12.60
C GLY A 68 -0.19 -9.68 -13.81
N GLY A 69 -1.44 -9.79 -14.29
CA GLY A 69 -1.87 -9.16 -15.53
C GLY A 69 -1.32 -9.83 -16.77
N ASP A 70 -1.61 -9.23 -17.93
CA ASP A 70 -1.26 -9.77 -19.25
C ASP A 70 0.23 -9.66 -19.58
N THR A 71 0.99 -8.90 -18.80
CA THR A 71 2.41 -8.57 -19.05
C THR A 71 3.39 -9.46 -18.27
N GLY A 72 2.91 -10.38 -17.44
CA GLY A 72 3.78 -11.22 -16.62
C GLY A 72 4.41 -10.45 -15.45
N GLN A 73 5.75 -10.54 -15.31
CA GLN A 73 6.47 -9.83 -14.24
C GLN A 73 6.92 -8.44 -14.70
N GLN A 74 6.76 -7.46 -13.82
CA GLN A 74 7.24 -6.10 -14.02
C GLN A 74 8.21 -5.70 -12.90
N ASP A 75 9.31 -5.08 -13.25
CA ASP A 75 10.18 -4.43 -12.28
C ASP A 75 9.48 -3.19 -11.73
N VAL A 76 9.55 -3.02 -10.42
CA VAL A 76 8.96 -1.88 -9.72
C VAL A 76 10.01 -1.29 -8.77
N THR A 77 9.87 -0.01 -8.47
CA THR A 77 10.66 0.66 -7.42
C THR A 77 9.71 1.38 -6.50
N MET A 78 9.79 1.07 -5.21
CA MET A 78 9.01 1.74 -4.17
C MET A 78 9.89 2.75 -3.46
N ARG A 79 9.41 3.98 -3.31
CA ARG A 79 10.08 4.98 -2.48
C ARG A 79 9.39 5.07 -1.13
N ILE A 80 10.14 4.93 -0.07
CA ILE A 80 9.63 5.04 1.30
C ILE A 80 9.40 6.51 1.64
N VAL A 81 8.18 6.86 2.01
CA VAL A 81 7.74 8.25 2.28
C VAL A 81 7.59 8.52 3.77
N ASP A 82 7.06 7.56 4.54
CA ASP A 82 6.87 7.70 5.97
C ASP A 82 7.04 6.35 6.67
N VAL A 83 7.70 6.36 7.82
CA VAL A 83 7.88 5.18 8.68
C VAL A 83 7.70 5.60 10.13
N ARG A 84 6.66 5.11 10.77
CA ARG A 84 6.35 5.33 12.18
C ARG A 84 6.08 3.99 12.85
N ALA A 85 7.14 3.28 13.19
CA ALA A 85 7.05 1.96 13.79
C ALA A 85 6.33 2.00 15.16
N PRO A 86 5.47 1.08 15.49
CA PRO A 86 4.95 -0.01 14.67
C PRO A 86 3.59 0.29 14.04
N HIS A 87 3.27 1.55 13.73
CA HIS A 87 1.91 1.98 13.41
C HIS A 87 1.67 2.40 11.97
N ARG A 88 2.69 2.92 11.27
CA ARG A 88 2.47 3.50 9.95
C ARG A 88 3.65 3.30 9.02
N LEU A 89 3.35 2.84 7.81
CA LEU A 89 4.29 2.75 6.69
C LEU A 89 3.63 3.32 5.45
N VAL A 90 4.34 4.19 4.73
CA VAL A 90 3.88 4.75 3.46
C VAL A 90 4.97 4.62 2.41
N TRP A 91 4.62 4.11 1.25
CA TRP A 91 5.49 4.15 0.08
C TRP A 91 4.77 4.69 -1.15
N GLU A 92 5.53 5.15 -2.11
CA GLU A 92 5.04 5.58 -3.42
C GLU A 92 5.67 4.72 -4.52
N GLY A 93 4.89 4.44 -5.56
CA GLY A 93 5.36 3.80 -6.78
C GLY A 93 4.73 4.45 -8.01
N GLY A 94 5.37 4.31 -9.15
CA GLY A 94 4.92 4.92 -10.40
C GLY A 94 5.38 6.38 -10.56
N SER A 95 4.69 7.14 -11.40
CA SER A 95 5.05 8.53 -11.70
C SER A 95 3.84 9.41 -11.97
N LEU A 96 3.99 10.72 -11.74
CA LEU A 96 2.93 11.71 -12.02
C LEU A 96 2.65 11.88 -13.52
N ASP A 97 3.58 11.49 -14.41
CA ASP A 97 3.36 11.52 -15.86
C ASP A 97 2.39 10.42 -16.31
N ALA A 98 2.21 9.40 -15.52
CA ALA A 98 1.27 8.31 -15.75
C ALA A 98 0.36 8.13 -14.54
N ILE A 99 0.63 7.15 -13.68
CA ILE A 99 -0.09 6.92 -12.43
C ILE A 99 0.94 6.78 -11.31
N LEU A 100 0.81 7.61 -10.28
CA LEU A 100 1.55 7.49 -9.03
C LEU A 100 0.59 6.95 -7.97
N GLY A 101 0.96 5.85 -7.32
CA GLY A 101 0.23 5.31 -6.18
C GLY A 101 0.96 5.65 -4.88
N ARG A 102 0.23 6.21 -3.91
CA ARG A 102 0.70 6.40 -2.53
C ARG A 102 0.02 5.37 -1.65
N HIS A 103 0.75 4.38 -1.24
CA HIS A 103 0.28 3.24 -0.49
C HIS A 103 0.57 3.44 1.00
N SER A 104 -0.48 3.42 1.82
CA SER A 104 -0.39 3.62 3.28
C SER A 104 -0.86 2.38 4.01
N PHE A 105 -0.09 1.94 4.99
CA PHE A 105 -0.44 0.86 5.92
C PHE A 105 -0.51 1.45 7.32
N VAL A 106 -1.67 1.37 7.96
CA VAL A 106 -1.88 1.84 9.32
C VAL A 106 -2.29 0.66 10.20
N LEU A 107 -1.53 0.43 11.27
CA LEU A 107 -1.82 -0.61 12.26
C LEU A 107 -2.38 0.05 13.51
N THR A 108 -3.60 -0.35 13.87
CA THR A 108 -4.29 0.16 15.05
C THR A 108 -4.44 -0.96 16.07
N PRO A 109 -3.86 -0.83 17.28
CA PRO A 109 -4.04 -1.83 18.32
C PRO A 109 -5.49 -1.85 18.80
N GLN A 110 -6.01 -3.04 19.05
CA GLN A 110 -7.35 -3.25 19.55
C GLN A 110 -7.33 -3.57 21.06
N PRO A 111 -8.41 -3.31 21.81
CA PRO A 111 -8.44 -3.57 23.25
C PRO A 111 -8.20 -5.02 23.65
N ASP A 112 -8.49 -5.97 22.75
CA ASP A 112 -8.31 -7.41 22.96
C ASP A 112 -6.90 -7.91 22.63
N GLY A 113 -5.95 -7.00 22.28
CA GLY A 113 -4.58 -7.34 21.92
C GLY A 113 -4.38 -7.72 20.45
N THR A 114 -5.44 -7.71 19.65
CA THR A 114 -5.35 -7.90 18.20
C THR A 114 -5.03 -6.58 17.50
N SER A 115 -4.84 -6.62 16.19
CA SER A 115 -4.55 -5.46 15.36
C SER A 115 -5.58 -5.29 14.26
N GLU A 116 -5.81 -4.05 13.87
CA GLU A 116 -6.52 -3.71 12.65
C GLU A 116 -5.55 -3.09 11.67
N LEU A 117 -5.45 -3.67 10.49
CA LEU A 117 -4.69 -3.11 9.37
C LEU A 117 -5.66 -2.33 8.47
N THR A 118 -5.38 -1.05 8.27
CA THR A 118 -5.99 -0.25 7.20
C THR A 118 -4.97 -0.07 6.10
N ASP A 119 -5.25 -0.70 4.97
CA ASP A 119 -4.45 -0.66 3.75
C ASP A 119 -5.15 0.25 2.75
N SER A 120 -4.52 1.37 2.40
CA SER A 120 -5.12 2.37 1.49
C SER A 120 -4.11 2.76 0.42
N GLU A 121 -4.59 2.98 -0.79
CA GLU A 121 -3.78 3.58 -1.84
C GLU A 121 -4.53 4.72 -2.50
N GLU A 122 -3.88 5.89 -2.54
CA GLU A 122 -4.34 7.07 -3.26
C GLU A 122 -3.60 7.13 -4.59
N PHE A 123 -4.32 7.49 -5.66
CA PHE A 123 -3.78 7.52 -7.00
C PHE A 123 -3.77 8.95 -7.55
N PHE A 124 -2.65 9.31 -8.16
CA PHE A 124 -2.39 10.62 -8.75
C PHE A 124 -1.80 10.45 -10.15
N GLY A 125 -1.76 11.52 -10.91
CA GLY A 125 -1.04 11.57 -12.17
C GLY A 125 -1.92 11.79 -13.40
N ALA A 126 -1.28 11.98 -14.54
CA ALA A 126 -1.93 12.38 -15.79
C ALA A 126 -2.92 11.33 -16.31
N ALA A 127 -2.67 10.05 -16.06
CA ALA A 127 -3.51 8.94 -16.51
C ALA A 127 -4.44 8.37 -15.42
N VAL A 128 -4.58 9.06 -14.28
CA VAL A 128 -5.36 8.56 -13.13
C VAL A 128 -6.82 8.24 -13.48
N ALA A 129 -7.42 8.97 -14.40
CA ALA A 129 -8.81 8.74 -14.83
C ALA A 129 -9.01 7.35 -15.48
N GLU A 130 -7.97 6.79 -16.08
CA GLU A 130 -8.02 5.45 -16.70
C GLU A 130 -8.14 4.34 -15.67
N LEU A 131 -7.80 4.63 -14.42
CA LEU A 131 -7.86 3.66 -13.32
C LEU A 131 -9.26 3.51 -12.72
N ILE A 132 -10.14 4.50 -12.91
CA ILE A 132 -11.45 4.54 -12.27
C ILE A 132 -12.28 3.26 -12.52
N PRO A 133 -12.35 2.71 -13.74
CA PRO A 133 -13.09 1.45 -13.97
C PRO A 133 -12.52 0.24 -13.22
N ALA A 134 -11.27 0.29 -12.80
CA ALA A 134 -10.59 -0.83 -12.13
C ALA A 134 -10.64 -0.76 -10.60
N LEU A 135 -11.17 0.32 -10.00
CA LEU A 135 -11.10 0.54 -8.54
C LEU A 135 -11.77 -0.59 -7.74
N GLY A 136 -12.89 -1.12 -8.21
CA GLY A 136 -13.57 -2.26 -7.55
C GLY A 136 -12.70 -3.51 -7.51
N ARG A 137 -12.04 -3.84 -8.61
CA ARG A 137 -11.11 -4.97 -8.69
C ARG A 137 -9.89 -4.77 -7.82
N LEU A 138 -9.35 -3.56 -7.76
CA LEU A 138 -8.23 -3.22 -6.88
C LEU A 138 -8.60 -3.38 -5.41
N SER A 139 -9.80 -2.99 -5.02
CA SER A 139 -10.30 -3.19 -3.66
C SER A 139 -10.31 -4.67 -3.27
N GLU A 140 -10.76 -5.54 -4.17
CA GLU A 140 -10.74 -7.00 -3.96
C GLU A 140 -9.31 -7.54 -3.85
N GLU A 141 -8.39 -7.05 -4.69
CA GLU A 141 -6.97 -7.43 -4.64
C GLU A 141 -6.36 -7.04 -3.30
N TYR A 142 -6.61 -5.84 -2.80
CA TYR A 142 -6.05 -5.37 -1.53
C TYR A 142 -6.62 -6.14 -0.34
N SER A 143 -7.88 -6.55 -0.41
CA SER A 143 -8.45 -7.47 0.59
C SER A 143 -7.71 -8.83 0.59
N ARG A 144 -7.31 -9.32 -0.56
CA ARG A 144 -6.50 -10.55 -0.66
C ARG A 144 -5.09 -10.35 -0.09
N TYR A 145 -4.48 -9.20 -0.31
CA TYR A 145 -3.16 -8.88 0.27
C TYR A 145 -3.23 -8.82 1.79
N GLY A 146 -4.28 -8.19 2.33
CA GLY A 146 -4.54 -8.17 3.76
C GLY A 146 -4.74 -9.57 4.35
N ALA A 147 -5.51 -10.41 3.68
CA ALA A 147 -5.71 -11.80 4.09
C ALA A 147 -4.40 -12.61 4.05
N ALA A 148 -3.55 -12.38 3.07
CA ALA A 148 -2.24 -13.03 2.98
C ALA A 148 -1.30 -12.60 4.10
N LEU A 149 -1.27 -11.31 4.45
CA LEU A 149 -0.53 -10.80 5.59
C LEU A 149 -1.05 -11.41 6.90
N GLN A 150 -2.35 -11.43 7.08
CA GLN A 150 -3.01 -12.05 8.24
C GLN A 150 -2.56 -13.50 8.41
N ALA A 151 -2.65 -14.29 7.35
CA ALA A 151 -2.27 -15.70 7.38
C ALA A 151 -0.78 -15.87 7.72
N ARG A 152 0.08 -15.02 7.17
CA ARG A 152 1.52 -15.06 7.46
C ARG A 152 1.83 -14.75 8.91
N VAL A 153 1.25 -13.66 9.45
CA VAL A 153 1.44 -13.25 10.84
C VAL A 153 0.93 -14.31 11.81
N GLU A 154 -0.30 -14.76 11.62
CA GLU A 154 -0.93 -15.77 12.51
C GLU A 154 -0.24 -17.12 12.41
N GLY A 155 0.28 -17.49 11.24
CA GLY A 155 1.08 -18.70 11.05
C GLY A 155 2.42 -18.68 11.78
N LEU A 156 3.02 -17.50 12.01
CA LEU A 156 4.28 -17.34 12.74
C LEU A 156 4.08 -17.33 14.26
N SER A 157 2.85 -17.09 14.73
CA SER A 157 2.51 -17.00 16.16
C SER A 157 2.08 -18.34 16.76
N GLY A 158 1.97 -19.37 15.93
CA GLY A 158 1.55 -20.71 16.34
C GLY A 158 2.67 -21.63 16.74
#